data_882aa8df2079c36e897b23d19c2bd354
#
_entry.id   882aa8df2079c36e897b23d19c2bd354
#
_cell.length_a   1.000
_cell.length_b   1.000
_cell.length_c   1.000
_cell.angle_alpha   90.00
_cell.angle_beta   90.00
_cell.angle_gamma   90.00
#
_symmetry.space_group_name_H-M   'P 1'
#
loop_
_entity.id
_entity.type
_entity.pdbx_description
1 polymer ?
#
loop_
_entity_poly.entity_id
_entity_poly.type
_entity_poly.pdbx_seq_one_letter_code
_entity_poly.pdbx_strand_id
1 'polypeptide(L)'
;MAHRENLPATASVANLESDGRLNAPSAVRNAEPIVELVSKVAIKSGNALEIASGTGQHVVKLAAALPFLNWQPSDVDDTRIKSIRCWSGDQDLKNLKPPCLLDATTEGWATEHHDQDLILLVNLLHLISIEETKILVNELSKALAPRGLSIIYGPFMRSGELISKSDVEFHHSLINNDPDLGYKNVLDMLDLFDEAGLVHLSTNKMPANNLAFITQKP
;
A
#
# COMPACT_ATOMS: atom_id res chain seq x y z
N MET A 1 11.54 11.27 -4.34
CA MET A 1 12.67 10.99 -3.44
C MET A 1 13.34 9.69 -3.86
N ALA A 2 14.65 9.63 -3.81
CA ALA A 2 15.33 8.37 -4.07
C ALA A 2 14.91 7.31 -3.05
N HIS A 3 14.82 6.07 -3.50
CA HIS A 3 14.70 4.88 -2.67
C HIS A 3 15.53 5.04 -1.38
N ARG A 4 14.92 4.87 -0.21
CA ARG A 4 15.64 4.97 1.08
C ARG A 4 16.59 3.77 1.21
N GLU A 5 17.88 4.00 0.98
CA GLU A 5 18.93 2.97 1.02
C GLU A 5 19.16 2.41 2.44
N ASN A 6 18.71 3.12 3.47
CA ASN A 6 19.02 2.85 4.88
C ASN A 6 17.79 2.39 5.71
N LEU A 7 16.94 1.54 5.16
CA LEU A 7 15.88 0.91 5.97
C LEU A 7 16.48 -0.21 6.83
N PRO A 8 15.99 -0.43 8.08
CA PRO A 8 16.37 -1.60 8.87
C PRO A 8 16.11 -2.89 8.07
N ALA A 9 16.99 -3.87 8.18
CA ALA A 9 16.84 -5.16 7.46
C ALA A 9 15.49 -5.86 7.74
N THR A 10 14.83 -5.51 8.84
CA THR A 10 13.52 -6.02 9.23
C THR A 10 12.33 -5.27 8.63
N ALA A 11 12.56 -4.09 8.04
CA ALA A 11 11.49 -3.18 7.61
C ALA A 11 10.79 -3.65 6.33
N SER A 12 11.52 -4.28 5.42
CA SER A 12 10.98 -4.76 4.14
C SER A 12 11.62 -6.08 3.73
N VAL A 13 11.45 -7.11 4.56
CA VAL A 13 12.03 -8.44 4.32
C VAL A 13 11.41 -9.07 3.09
N ALA A 14 12.26 -9.43 2.13
CA ALA A 14 11.88 -10.21 0.97
C ALA A 14 13.02 -11.15 0.57
N ASN A 15 12.71 -12.41 0.36
CA ASN A 15 13.65 -13.45 -0.03
C ASN A 15 13.62 -13.62 -1.55
N LEU A 16 14.79 -13.62 -2.19
CA LEU A 16 14.90 -13.89 -3.62
C LEU A 16 14.79 -15.40 -3.87
N GLU A 17 13.84 -15.78 -4.70
CA GLU A 17 13.65 -17.16 -5.17
C GLU A 17 14.50 -17.42 -6.43
N SER A 18 14.71 -18.69 -6.76
CA SER A 18 15.53 -19.10 -7.91
C SER A 18 14.98 -18.67 -9.28
N ASP A 19 13.71 -18.35 -9.37
CA ASP A 19 13.00 -17.90 -10.57
C ASP A 19 12.92 -16.36 -10.70
N GLY A 20 13.61 -15.63 -9.81
CA GLY A 20 13.64 -14.17 -9.81
C GLY A 20 12.51 -13.48 -9.06
N ARG A 21 11.58 -14.23 -8.48
CA ARG A 21 10.54 -13.68 -7.59
C ARG A 21 11.14 -13.29 -6.25
N LEU A 22 10.61 -12.23 -5.70
CA LEU A 22 10.80 -11.93 -4.29
C LEU A 22 9.60 -12.47 -3.50
N ASN A 23 9.87 -13.06 -2.35
CA ASN A 23 8.87 -13.59 -1.43
C ASN A 23 8.95 -12.89 -0.08
N ALA A 24 7.90 -12.15 0.28
CA ALA A 24 7.80 -11.48 1.56
C ALA A 24 6.92 -12.28 2.53
N PRO A 25 7.45 -12.75 3.66
CA PRO A 25 6.66 -13.51 4.65
C PRO A 25 5.45 -12.73 5.19
N SER A 26 5.53 -11.40 5.26
CA SER A 26 4.40 -10.54 5.63
C SER A 26 3.27 -10.59 4.60
N ALA A 27 3.61 -10.57 3.30
CA ALA A 27 2.64 -10.66 2.21
C ALA A 27 1.96 -12.04 2.18
N VAL A 28 2.69 -13.11 2.46
CA VAL A 28 2.10 -14.45 2.59
C VAL A 28 1.03 -14.49 3.68
N ARG A 29 1.30 -13.87 4.84
CA ARG A 29 0.38 -13.90 5.99
C ARG A 29 -0.85 -13.01 5.82
N ASN A 30 -0.73 -11.86 5.16
CA ASN A 30 -1.81 -10.88 5.11
C ASN A 30 -2.57 -10.84 3.78
N ALA A 31 -2.12 -11.57 2.76
CA ALA A 31 -2.75 -11.52 1.43
C ALA A 31 -4.23 -11.94 1.45
N GLU A 32 -4.56 -13.09 2.05
CA GLU A 32 -5.96 -13.54 2.11
C GLU A 32 -6.88 -12.55 2.85
N PRO A 33 -6.55 -12.05 4.07
CA PRO A 33 -7.34 -11.02 4.72
C PRO A 33 -7.49 -9.73 3.91
N ILE A 34 -6.46 -9.32 3.15
CA ILE A 34 -6.52 -8.15 2.28
C ILE A 34 -7.44 -8.41 1.09
N VAL A 35 -7.30 -9.55 0.41
CA VAL A 35 -8.18 -9.94 -0.71
C VAL A 35 -9.64 -9.99 -0.24
N GLU A 36 -9.91 -10.58 0.92
CA GLU A 36 -11.25 -10.63 1.50
C GLU A 36 -11.82 -9.23 1.76
N LEU A 37 -11.03 -8.33 2.36
CA LEU A 37 -11.45 -6.95 2.61
C LEU A 37 -11.75 -6.22 1.30
N VAL A 38 -10.83 -6.26 0.34
CA VAL A 38 -10.98 -5.60 -0.97
C VAL A 38 -12.20 -6.14 -1.70
N SER A 39 -12.43 -7.46 -1.67
CA SER A 39 -13.59 -8.11 -2.31
C SER A 39 -14.94 -7.65 -1.75
N LYS A 40 -14.99 -7.28 -0.46
CA LYS A 40 -16.21 -6.79 0.18
C LYS A 40 -16.59 -5.36 -0.21
N VAL A 41 -15.60 -4.54 -0.57
CA VAL A 41 -15.80 -3.09 -0.78
C VAL A 41 -15.57 -2.66 -2.22
N ALA A 42 -14.86 -3.47 -3.03
CA ALA A 42 -14.55 -3.13 -4.41
C ALA A 42 -15.81 -2.95 -5.27
N ILE A 43 -15.74 -1.99 -6.15
CA ILE A 43 -16.77 -1.76 -7.18
C ILE A 43 -16.73 -2.88 -8.23
N LYS A 44 -17.82 -3.03 -8.99
CA LYS A 44 -18.00 -4.15 -9.93
C LYS A 44 -17.19 -4.06 -11.22
N SER A 45 -16.54 -2.93 -11.50
CA SER A 45 -15.66 -2.74 -12.67
C SER A 45 -14.91 -1.42 -12.54
N GLY A 46 -13.71 -1.35 -13.12
CA GLY A 46 -12.95 -0.10 -13.15
C GLY A 46 -11.44 -0.31 -13.13
N ASN A 47 -10.71 0.77 -12.88
CA ASN A 47 -9.27 0.78 -12.76
C ASN A 47 -8.85 0.71 -11.28
N ALA A 48 -7.86 -0.11 -10.99
CA ALA A 48 -7.29 -0.24 -9.66
C ALA A 48 -5.78 -0.04 -9.69
N LEU A 49 -5.26 0.85 -8.86
CA LEU A 49 -3.83 1.09 -8.68
C LEU A 49 -3.38 0.48 -7.36
N GLU A 50 -2.37 -0.37 -7.38
CA GLU A 50 -1.64 -0.75 -6.17
C GLU A 50 -0.35 0.05 -6.09
N ILE A 51 -0.27 0.90 -5.06
CA ILE A 51 0.91 1.72 -4.76
C ILE A 51 1.88 0.88 -3.92
N ALA A 52 3.18 0.93 -4.26
CA ALA A 52 4.23 0.17 -3.60
C ALA A 52 3.90 -1.33 -3.50
N SER A 53 3.66 -1.96 -4.64
CA SER A 53 3.27 -3.38 -4.76
C SER A 53 4.30 -4.36 -4.21
N GLY A 54 5.51 -3.89 -3.93
CA GLY A 54 6.57 -4.65 -3.28
C GLY A 54 6.94 -5.89 -4.11
N THR A 55 6.75 -7.06 -3.54
CA THR A 55 7.07 -8.32 -4.20
C THR A 55 6.14 -8.70 -5.34
N GLY A 56 4.91 -8.14 -5.40
CA GLY A 56 3.87 -8.48 -6.37
C GLY A 56 2.87 -9.55 -5.92
N GLN A 57 3.07 -10.11 -4.72
CA GLN A 57 2.23 -11.20 -4.19
C GLN A 57 0.77 -10.79 -3.97
N HIS A 58 0.50 -9.55 -3.56
CA HIS A 58 -0.86 -9.05 -3.35
C HIS A 58 -1.58 -8.83 -4.69
N VAL A 59 -0.98 -8.06 -5.61
CA VAL A 59 -1.64 -7.68 -6.86
C VAL A 59 -2.02 -8.89 -7.71
N VAL A 60 -1.18 -9.94 -7.74
CA VAL A 60 -1.48 -11.17 -8.49
C VAL A 60 -2.71 -11.88 -7.90
N LYS A 61 -2.79 -12.00 -6.56
CA LYS A 61 -3.96 -12.58 -5.89
C LYS A 61 -5.22 -11.72 -6.05
N LEU A 62 -5.07 -10.41 -5.97
CA LEU A 62 -6.17 -9.46 -6.19
C LEU A 62 -6.69 -9.51 -7.62
N ALA A 63 -5.81 -9.54 -8.61
CA ALA A 63 -6.21 -9.64 -10.01
C ALA A 63 -6.93 -10.97 -10.31
N ALA A 64 -6.49 -12.06 -9.71
CA ALA A 64 -7.17 -13.37 -9.82
C ALA A 64 -8.55 -13.37 -9.14
N ALA A 65 -8.67 -12.78 -7.95
CA ALA A 65 -9.90 -12.75 -7.18
C ALA A 65 -10.94 -11.74 -7.72
N LEU A 66 -10.48 -10.65 -8.35
CA LEU A 66 -11.29 -9.53 -8.80
C LEU A 66 -11.07 -9.26 -10.30
N PRO A 67 -11.50 -10.19 -11.19
CA PRO A 67 -11.21 -10.12 -12.62
C PRO A 67 -11.91 -8.95 -13.34
N PHE A 68 -12.83 -8.30 -12.69
CA PHE A 68 -13.57 -7.13 -13.18
C PHE A 68 -12.86 -5.79 -12.95
N LEU A 69 -11.75 -5.76 -12.17
CA LEU A 69 -10.89 -4.60 -11.99
C LEU A 69 -9.63 -4.73 -12.84
N ASN A 70 -9.22 -3.66 -13.52
CA ASN A 70 -7.97 -3.57 -14.26
C ASN A 70 -6.87 -3.09 -13.31
N TRP A 71 -6.02 -4.00 -12.86
CA TRP A 71 -4.97 -3.71 -11.90
C TRP A 71 -3.72 -3.13 -12.53
N GLN A 72 -3.27 -2.00 -12.00
CA GLN A 72 -1.97 -1.41 -12.29
C GLN A 72 -1.08 -1.53 -11.05
N PRO A 73 -0.12 -2.45 -11.02
CA PRO A 73 0.89 -2.47 -9.96
C PRO A 73 1.94 -1.40 -10.17
N SER A 74 2.48 -0.86 -9.09
CA SER A 74 3.54 0.13 -9.13
C SER A 74 4.53 -0.03 -7.97
N ASP A 75 5.77 0.36 -8.20
CA ASP A 75 6.78 0.44 -7.14
C ASP A 75 7.88 1.45 -7.55
N VAL A 76 8.66 1.95 -6.58
CA VAL A 76 9.79 2.84 -6.83
C VAL A 76 11.09 2.08 -7.14
N ASP A 77 11.16 0.81 -6.76
CA ASP A 77 12.36 -0.05 -6.84
C ASP A 77 12.31 -0.97 -8.07
N ASP A 78 13.32 -0.84 -8.94
CA ASP A 78 13.46 -1.70 -10.14
C ASP A 78 13.53 -3.20 -9.82
N THR A 79 14.07 -3.58 -8.65
CA THR A 79 14.11 -4.98 -8.22
C THR A 79 12.73 -5.51 -7.88
N ARG A 80 11.89 -4.65 -7.25
CA ARG A 80 10.48 -4.94 -7.00
C ARG A 80 9.69 -5.04 -8.31
N ILE A 81 9.91 -4.11 -9.24
CA ILE A 81 9.31 -4.16 -10.59
C ILE A 81 9.64 -5.47 -11.31
N LYS A 82 10.87 -5.93 -11.22
CA LYS A 82 11.26 -7.24 -11.80
C LYS A 82 10.52 -8.39 -11.12
N SER A 83 10.44 -8.40 -9.80
CA SER A 83 9.70 -9.41 -9.05
C SER A 83 8.22 -9.44 -9.42
N ILE A 84 7.56 -8.27 -9.51
CA ILE A 84 6.16 -8.16 -9.92
C ILE A 84 5.96 -8.79 -11.31
N ARG A 85 6.87 -8.53 -12.26
CA ARG A 85 6.84 -9.13 -13.60
C ARG A 85 6.96 -10.66 -13.54
N CYS A 86 7.86 -11.19 -12.70
CA CYS A 86 8.00 -12.64 -12.53
C CYS A 86 6.72 -13.27 -11.95
N TRP A 87 6.13 -12.67 -10.92
CA TRP A 87 4.86 -13.13 -10.35
C TRP A 87 3.70 -13.09 -11.35
N SER A 88 3.63 -12.04 -12.18
CA SER A 88 2.58 -11.84 -13.18
C SER A 88 2.73 -12.77 -14.39
N GLY A 89 3.97 -13.09 -14.79
CA GLY A 89 4.26 -13.85 -16.01
C GLY A 89 3.79 -15.31 -15.97
N ASP A 90 3.65 -15.89 -14.79
CA ASP A 90 3.21 -17.26 -14.60
C ASP A 90 1.68 -17.41 -14.63
N GLN A 91 0.95 -16.31 -14.75
CA GLN A 91 -0.50 -16.31 -14.63
C GLN A 91 -1.14 -15.61 -15.83
N ASP A 92 -2.13 -16.25 -16.44
CA ASP A 92 -2.90 -15.66 -17.56
C ASP A 92 -3.95 -14.65 -17.03
N LEU A 93 -3.48 -13.59 -16.39
CA LEU A 93 -4.34 -12.54 -15.82
C LEU A 93 -4.48 -11.39 -16.82
N LYS A 94 -5.58 -11.38 -17.58
CA LYS A 94 -5.85 -10.37 -18.60
C LYS A 94 -6.12 -8.97 -18.04
N ASN A 95 -6.46 -8.89 -16.76
CA ASN A 95 -6.78 -7.68 -16.02
C ASN A 95 -5.60 -7.15 -15.18
N LEU A 96 -4.40 -7.70 -15.35
CA LEU A 96 -3.18 -7.26 -14.68
C LEU A 96 -2.24 -6.61 -15.70
N LYS A 97 -2.05 -5.29 -15.57
CA LYS A 97 -1.16 -4.51 -16.44
C LYS A 97 0.32 -4.74 -16.05
N PRO A 98 1.27 -4.51 -16.97
CA PRO A 98 2.68 -4.47 -16.61
C PRO A 98 2.95 -3.46 -15.49
N PRO A 99 3.85 -3.77 -14.53
CA PRO A 99 4.15 -2.84 -13.45
C PRO A 99 4.86 -1.58 -13.98
N CYS A 100 4.59 -0.44 -13.36
CA CYS A 100 5.22 0.84 -13.65
C CYS A 100 6.06 1.34 -12.47
N LEU A 101 7.08 2.15 -12.78
CA LEU A 101 7.83 2.90 -11.78
C LEU A 101 6.95 4.06 -11.27
N LEU A 102 6.83 4.16 -9.96
CA LEU A 102 6.08 5.22 -9.30
C LEU A 102 6.68 5.52 -7.93
N ASP A 103 7.20 6.72 -7.74
CA ASP A 103 7.52 7.26 -6.43
C ASP A 103 6.28 8.00 -5.88
N ALA A 104 5.53 7.31 -5.02
CA ALA A 104 4.30 7.85 -4.44
C ALA A 104 4.55 8.98 -3.41
N THR A 105 5.80 9.23 -3.04
CA THR A 105 6.21 10.30 -2.11
C THR A 105 6.52 11.63 -2.81
N THR A 106 6.39 11.70 -4.13
CA THR A 106 6.59 12.91 -4.93
C THR A 106 5.25 13.49 -5.39
N GLU A 107 5.23 14.79 -5.68
CA GLU A 107 4.03 15.45 -6.21
C GLU A 107 3.87 15.17 -7.71
N GLY A 108 2.62 15.18 -8.19
CA GLY A 108 2.26 15.21 -9.60
C GLY A 108 1.99 13.84 -10.23
N TRP A 109 2.24 12.72 -9.57
CA TRP A 109 1.99 11.39 -10.14
C TRP A 109 0.51 11.10 -10.43
N ALA A 110 -0.39 11.76 -9.72
CA ALA A 110 -1.82 11.64 -9.97
C ALA A 110 -2.22 12.04 -11.41
N THR A 111 -1.43 12.90 -12.06
CA THR A 111 -1.71 13.32 -13.43
C THR A 111 -1.62 12.16 -14.44
N GLU A 112 -0.67 11.24 -14.22
CA GLU A 112 -0.48 10.06 -15.08
C GLU A 112 -1.34 8.86 -14.64
N HIS A 113 -1.77 8.85 -13.37
CA HIS A 113 -2.51 7.77 -12.75
C HIS A 113 -3.92 8.18 -12.28
N HIS A 114 -4.57 9.10 -13.01
CA HIS A 114 -5.91 9.61 -12.68
C HIS A 114 -7.02 8.58 -12.96
N ASP A 115 -8.25 8.93 -12.52
CA ASP A 115 -9.48 8.14 -12.73
C ASP A 115 -9.39 6.70 -12.18
N GLN A 116 -8.77 6.56 -11.00
CA GLN A 116 -8.74 5.28 -10.31
C GLN A 116 -10.03 5.08 -9.51
N ASP A 117 -10.68 3.96 -9.76
CA ASP A 117 -11.87 3.55 -9.01
C ASP A 117 -11.52 2.92 -7.65
N LEU A 118 -10.30 2.36 -7.57
CA LEU A 118 -9.72 1.81 -6.35
C LEU A 118 -8.23 2.10 -6.29
N ILE A 119 -7.76 2.58 -5.14
CA ILE A 119 -6.32 2.65 -4.85
C ILE A 119 -6.04 1.82 -3.60
N LEU A 120 -5.10 0.90 -3.69
CA LEU A 120 -4.65 0.06 -2.58
C LEU A 120 -3.21 0.42 -2.20
N LEU A 121 -2.97 0.55 -0.90
CA LEU A 121 -1.65 0.74 -0.32
C LEU A 121 -1.46 -0.24 0.84
N VAL A 122 -0.40 -1.04 0.81
CA VAL A 122 -0.10 -2.04 1.83
C VAL A 122 1.29 -1.84 2.41
N ASN A 123 1.37 -1.59 3.72
CA ASN A 123 2.61 -1.59 4.48
C ASN A 123 3.69 -0.58 4.01
N LEU A 124 3.30 0.62 3.58
CA LEU A 124 4.24 1.68 3.18
C LEU A 124 4.40 2.77 4.25
N LEU A 125 3.31 3.24 4.86
CA LEU A 125 3.31 4.50 5.62
C LEU A 125 4.31 4.54 6.78
N HIS A 126 4.62 3.41 7.39
CA HIS A 126 5.62 3.34 8.46
C HIS A 126 7.08 3.43 7.96
N LEU A 127 7.29 3.36 6.64
CA LEU A 127 8.59 3.43 5.96
C LEU A 127 8.87 4.80 5.32
N ILE A 128 7.96 5.74 5.46
CA ILE A 128 8.08 7.10 4.94
C ILE A 128 7.81 8.13 6.05
N SER A 129 8.23 9.37 5.85
CA SER A 129 8.00 10.45 6.80
C SER A 129 6.53 10.90 6.82
N ILE A 130 6.18 11.73 7.78
CA ILE A 130 4.82 12.33 7.83
C ILE A 130 4.60 13.29 6.66
N GLU A 131 5.62 14.04 6.24
CA GLU A 131 5.51 14.95 5.10
C GLU A 131 5.33 14.17 3.78
N GLU A 132 6.05 13.08 3.59
CA GLU A 132 5.84 12.17 2.46
C GLU A 132 4.45 11.52 2.50
N THR A 133 3.95 11.20 3.70
CA THR A 133 2.59 10.68 3.88
C THR A 133 1.53 11.71 3.44
N LYS A 134 1.72 13.00 3.76
CA LYS A 134 0.84 14.09 3.32
C LYS A 134 0.82 14.20 1.79
N ILE A 135 1.99 14.19 1.15
CA ILE A 135 2.08 14.22 -0.32
C ILE A 135 1.34 13.03 -0.91
N LEU A 136 1.60 11.82 -0.41
CA LEU A 136 0.98 10.59 -0.88
C LEU A 136 -0.55 10.65 -0.77
N VAL A 137 -1.10 11.07 0.38
CA VAL A 137 -2.56 11.15 0.60
C VAL A 137 -3.19 12.21 -0.30
N ASN A 138 -2.55 13.36 -0.51
CA ASN A 138 -3.03 14.39 -1.42
C ASN A 138 -3.04 13.92 -2.88
N GLU A 139 -1.97 13.29 -3.34
CA GLU A 139 -1.92 12.76 -4.71
C GLU A 139 -2.89 11.60 -4.90
N LEU A 140 -3.04 10.71 -3.91
CA LEU A 140 -4.02 9.63 -3.91
C LEU A 140 -5.45 10.19 -4.08
N SER A 141 -5.79 11.26 -3.34
CA SER A 141 -7.09 11.92 -3.50
C SER A 141 -7.30 12.48 -4.90
N LYS A 142 -6.28 13.11 -5.50
CA LYS A 142 -6.34 13.61 -6.88
C LYS A 142 -6.51 12.48 -7.88
N ALA A 143 -5.80 11.36 -7.69
CA ALA A 143 -5.80 10.20 -8.59
C ALA A 143 -7.13 9.43 -8.58
N LEU A 144 -7.89 9.45 -7.49
CA LEU A 144 -9.19 8.80 -7.42
C LEU A 144 -10.21 9.45 -8.35
N ALA A 145 -11.01 8.62 -9.00
CA ALA A 145 -12.24 9.02 -9.68
C ALA A 145 -13.28 9.51 -8.66
N PRO A 146 -14.28 10.31 -9.06
CA PRO A 146 -15.43 10.62 -8.19
C PRO A 146 -16.06 9.32 -7.67
N ARG A 147 -16.29 9.23 -6.36
CA ARG A 147 -16.74 8.03 -5.63
C ARG A 147 -15.75 6.86 -5.61
N GLY A 148 -14.54 7.04 -6.14
CA GLY A 148 -13.45 6.06 -6.03
C GLY A 148 -13.04 5.83 -4.58
N LEU A 149 -12.55 4.63 -4.29
CA LEU A 149 -12.18 4.19 -2.94
C LEU A 149 -10.67 4.13 -2.78
N SER A 150 -10.18 4.45 -1.59
CA SER A 150 -8.84 4.02 -1.19
C SER A 150 -8.89 3.04 -0.03
N ILE A 151 -7.94 2.12 -0.02
CA ILE A 151 -7.69 1.18 1.08
C ILE A 151 -6.23 1.32 1.48
N ILE A 152 -6.00 1.78 2.71
CA ILE A 152 -4.65 1.96 3.26
C ILE A 152 -4.48 1.00 4.43
N TYR A 153 -3.66 -0.03 4.21
CA TYR A 153 -3.39 -1.09 5.17
C TYR A 153 -1.99 -0.95 5.78
N GLY A 154 -1.88 -1.14 7.08
CA GLY A 154 -0.58 -1.18 7.77
C GLY A 154 -0.68 -1.13 9.28
N PRO A 155 0.46 -1.05 9.96
CA PRO A 155 0.51 -0.84 11.40
C PRO A 155 0.36 0.65 11.73
N PHE A 156 -0.40 0.95 12.79
CA PHE A 156 -0.69 2.31 13.25
C PHE A 156 -0.71 2.38 14.78
N MET A 157 -0.30 3.51 15.34
CA MET A 157 -0.55 3.85 16.74
C MET A 157 -2.04 4.16 16.94
N ARG A 158 -2.57 3.82 18.10
CA ARG A 158 -3.96 4.09 18.50
C ARG A 158 -3.95 5.04 19.68
N SER A 159 -4.41 6.26 19.48
CA SER A 159 -4.33 7.33 20.51
C SER A 159 -2.91 7.57 21.03
N GLY A 160 -1.92 7.49 20.13
CA GLY A 160 -0.50 7.65 20.48
C GLY A 160 0.17 6.42 21.11
N GLU A 161 -0.55 5.29 21.25
CA GLU A 161 -0.02 4.07 21.86
C GLU A 161 0.23 2.95 20.83
N LEU A 162 1.30 2.20 21.04
CA LEU A 162 1.63 0.97 20.32
C LEU A 162 0.97 -0.22 21.02
N ILE A 163 0.40 -1.16 20.28
CA ILE A 163 -0.55 -2.15 20.80
C ILE A 163 0.14 -3.34 21.47
N SER A 164 1.32 -3.73 20.98
CA SER A 164 2.04 -4.90 21.50
C SER A 164 3.52 -4.61 21.65
N LYS A 165 4.20 -5.50 22.40
CA LYS A 165 5.66 -5.42 22.54
C LYS A 165 6.38 -5.50 21.18
N SER A 166 5.91 -6.33 20.26
CA SER A 166 6.48 -6.42 18.93
C SER A 166 6.28 -5.13 18.11
N ASP A 167 5.14 -4.43 18.27
CA ASP A 167 4.93 -3.13 17.65
C ASP A 167 5.90 -2.08 18.20
N VAL A 168 6.14 -2.09 19.51
CA VAL A 168 7.13 -1.20 20.17
C VAL A 168 8.54 -1.47 19.63
N GLU A 169 8.96 -2.72 19.60
CA GLU A 169 10.29 -3.12 19.12
C GLU A 169 10.48 -2.73 17.65
N PHE A 170 9.49 -2.98 16.81
CA PHE A 170 9.56 -2.65 15.39
C PHE A 170 9.54 -1.14 15.16
N HIS A 171 8.63 -0.40 15.79
CA HIS A 171 8.59 1.06 15.72
C HIS A 171 9.93 1.68 16.15
N HIS A 172 10.50 1.24 17.27
CA HIS A 172 11.80 1.71 17.74
C HIS A 172 12.93 1.38 16.76
N SER A 173 12.89 0.21 16.10
CA SER A 173 13.89 -0.13 15.09
C SER A 173 13.85 0.81 13.88
N LEU A 174 12.66 1.29 13.51
CA LEU A 174 12.50 2.27 12.45
C LEU A 174 13.04 3.65 12.84
N ILE A 175 12.58 4.22 13.97
CA ILE A 175 12.98 5.56 14.40
C ILE A 175 14.45 5.66 14.81
N ASN A 176 15.04 4.59 15.32
CA ASN A 176 16.48 4.54 15.61
C ASN A 176 17.33 4.59 14.32
N ASN A 177 16.80 4.11 13.22
CA ASN A 177 17.47 4.13 11.92
C ASN A 177 17.26 5.47 11.19
N ASP A 178 16.03 5.98 11.25
CA ASP A 178 15.64 7.28 10.69
C ASP A 178 14.48 7.84 11.54
N PRO A 179 14.69 8.97 12.26
CA PRO A 179 13.68 9.52 13.18
C PRO A 179 12.38 9.99 12.51
N ASP A 180 12.39 10.18 11.19
CA ASP A 180 11.20 10.56 10.42
C ASP A 180 10.29 9.38 10.08
N LEU A 181 10.78 8.13 10.33
CA LEU A 181 10.02 6.90 10.09
C LEU A 181 9.18 6.50 11.30
N GLY A 182 8.43 5.43 11.13
CA GLY A 182 7.65 4.79 12.20
C GLY A 182 6.15 4.85 11.98
N TYR A 183 5.43 4.23 12.91
CA TYR A 183 3.98 4.13 12.85
C TYR A 183 3.34 5.51 12.90
N LYS A 184 2.39 5.77 12.01
CA LYS A 184 1.53 6.96 12.05
C LYS A 184 0.41 6.73 13.06
N ASN A 185 -0.07 7.80 13.69
CA ASN A 185 -1.20 7.70 14.61
C ASN A 185 -2.53 7.73 13.84
N VAL A 186 -3.50 6.97 14.29
CA VAL A 186 -4.84 6.90 13.68
C VAL A 186 -5.47 8.27 13.55
N LEU A 187 -5.38 9.12 14.58
CA LEU A 187 -6.01 10.45 14.54
C LEU A 187 -5.36 11.34 13.48
N ASP A 188 -4.03 11.35 13.39
CA ASP A 188 -3.31 12.13 12.38
C ASP A 188 -3.67 11.68 10.97
N MET A 189 -3.89 10.36 10.77
CA MET A 189 -4.34 9.85 9.47
C MET A 189 -5.75 10.32 9.12
N LEU A 190 -6.67 10.36 10.08
CA LEU A 190 -8.04 10.83 9.85
C LEU A 190 -8.04 12.32 9.48
N ASP A 191 -7.21 13.13 10.16
CA ASP A 191 -7.05 14.55 9.84
C ASP A 191 -6.48 14.74 8.41
N LEU A 192 -5.46 13.95 8.03
CA LEU A 192 -4.90 13.98 6.68
C LEU A 192 -5.91 13.58 5.59
N PHE A 193 -6.79 12.62 5.86
CA PHE A 193 -7.86 12.26 4.90
C PHE A 193 -8.85 13.41 4.73
N ASP A 194 -9.26 14.06 5.82
CA ASP A 194 -10.16 15.22 5.78
C ASP A 194 -9.54 16.40 5.03
N GLU A 195 -8.27 16.75 5.36
CA GLU A 195 -7.51 17.78 4.67
C GLU A 195 -7.37 17.55 3.16
N ALA A 196 -7.25 16.26 2.74
CA ALA A 196 -7.21 15.86 1.34
C ALA A 196 -8.60 15.77 0.66
N GLY A 197 -9.67 16.08 1.39
CA GLY A 197 -11.05 16.01 0.89
C GLY A 197 -11.58 14.58 0.72
N LEU A 198 -11.04 13.62 1.44
CA LEU A 198 -11.48 12.23 1.44
C LEU A 198 -12.44 11.95 2.58
N VAL A 199 -13.57 11.31 2.29
CA VAL A 199 -14.51 10.87 3.31
C VAL A 199 -14.04 9.55 3.91
N HIS A 200 -13.75 9.51 5.21
CA HIS A 200 -13.44 8.27 5.92
C HIS A 200 -14.71 7.44 6.10
N LEU A 201 -14.73 6.23 5.52
CA LEU A 201 -15.88 5.32 5.59
C LEU A 201 -15.77 4.34 6.76
N SER A 202 -14.59 3.77 6.97
CA SER A 202 -14.35 2.80 8.06
C SER A 202 -12.89 2.58 8.36
N THR A 203 -12.61 2.16 9.60
CA THR A 203 -11.33 1.60 10.03
C THR A 203 -11.52 0.15 10.45
N ASN A 204 -10.92 -0.78 9.72
CA ASN A 204 -11.07 -2.21 9.92
C ASN A 204 -9.88 -2.77 10.68
N LYS A 205 -10.13 -3.57 11.72
CA LYS A 205 -9.08 -4.33 12.41
C LYS A 205 -8.61 -5.48 11.53
N MET A 206 -7.31 -5.59 11.37
CA MET A 206 -6.66 -6.59 10.52
C MET A 206 -5.69 -7.46 11.35
N PRO A 207 -5.25 -8.62 10.83
CA PRO A 207 -4.30 -9.47 11.54
C PRO A 207 -3.02 -8.74 11.97
N ALA A 208 -2.38 -9.24 13.02
CA ALA A 208 -1.13 -8.73 13.58
C ALA A 208 -1.19 -7.22 13.95
N ASN A 209 -2.29 -6.81 14.60
CA ASN A 209 -2.56 -5.43 15.03
C ASN A 209 -2.61 -4.38 13.92
N ASN A 210 -2.59 -4.78 12.66
CA ASN A 210 -2.75 -3.83 11.57
C ASN A 210 -4.18 -3.25 11.52
N LEU A 211 -4.30 -2.13 10.82
CA LEU A 211 -5.57 -1.52 10.46
C LEU A 211 -5.64 -1.36 8.94
N ALA A 212 -6.86 -1.30 8.43
CA ALA A 212 -7.14 -0.86 7.08
C ALA A 212 -8.16 0.29 7.12
N PHE A 213 -7.73 1.46 6.68
CA PHE A 213 -8.62 2.60 6.45
C PHE A 213 -9.26 2.47 5.08
N ILE A 214 -10.56 2.69 5.02
CA ILE A 214 -11.29 2.81 3.76
C ILE A 214 -11.78 4.24 3.67
N THR A 215 -11.38 4.94 2.61
CA THR A 215 -11.83 6.29 2.31
C THR A 215 -12.45 6.37 0.93
N GLN A 216 -13.21 7.43 0.68
CA GLN A 216 -13.87 7.68 -0.59
C GLN A 216 -13.69 9.13 -1.02
N LYS A 217 -13.40 9.33 -2.30
CA LYS A 217 -13.51 10.66 -2.92
C LYS A 217 -14.99 10.98 -3.13
N PRO A 218 -15.49 12.15 -2.70
CA PRO A 218 -16.87 12.59 -2.93
C PRO A 218 -17.32 12.59 -4.39
#